data_5f0a545f6edb3344392191dc185030da
#
_entry.id   5f0a545f6edb3344392191dc185030da
#
_cell.length_a   1.000
_cell.length_b   1.000
_cell.length_c   1.000
_cell.angle_alpha   90.00
_cell.angle_beta   90.00
_cell.angle_gamma   90.00
#
_symmetry.space_group_name_H-M   'P 1'
#
loop_
_entity.id
_entity.type
_entity.pdbx_description
1 polymer ?
#
loop_
_entity_poly.entity_id
_entity_poly.type
_entity_poly.pdbx_seq_one_letter_code
_entity_poly.pdbx_strand_id
1 'polypeptide(L)'
;MRQKHTAPIISGAQPDRQRSTFMLKIAALVTALSVTITLAVPYQVNTVHAVGSIKAVSVSQNAPLAAPKAQLKSVQTGKQTFKVSTVTIPKGYRVSATFGKQQYGTSAGLGAIVKANQAVAAINGTFFEAYTGVPEPWGTLIINGKIEHVGNTGTIIGFDRQGNVLMDTLRIQITGTVESKATGKKNNWYTYFVNRTPAKDGSSAVLYTPMRGKNIGFTYGKAVVVEQGIVKEVAAGKNVAIPANGFVLVYTGKEKRMADRFAVGDLVDVQTKYTNTAGKQLDWSEVQTAIGAGPRLVKDGQIALNPAQEGFKQDKILSLSATRSGIGVMPDGSVMLATVPSATMSQWAAIWKQLGAKQAMNLDGGASSGLYANGKMMTEPGRALSNALLFRKP
;
A
#
# COMPACT_ATOMS: atom_id res chain seq x y z
N MET A 1 24.09 16.12 25.27
CA MET A 1 23.48 16.96 24.23
C MET A 1 22.31 16.21 23.59
N ARG A 2 21.08 16.61 23.85
CA ARG A 2 19.89 15.99 23.27
C ARG A 2 19.60 16.63 21.91
N GLN A 3 19.86 15.90 20.83
CA GLN A 3 19.40 16.32 19.49
C GLN A 3 17.88 16.16 19.41
N LYS A 4 17.21 17.29 19.20
CA LYS A 4 15.79 17.31 18.84
C LYS A 4 15.64 16.77 17.41
N HIS A 5 15.08 15.57 17.26
CA HIS A 5 14.69 15.05 15.96
C HIS A 5 13.35 15.68 15.54
N THR A 6 13.42 16.75 14.78
CA THR A 6 12.25 17.28 14.06
C THR A 6 11.93 16.39 12.88
N ALA A 7 10.69 15.93 12.79
CA ALA A 7 10.16 15.24 11.62
C ALA A 7 10.24 16.18 10.40
N PRO A 8 10.60 15.69 9.20
CA PRO A 8 10.64 16.55 8.02
C PRO A 8 9.24 17.02 7.67
N ILE A 9 9.05 18.34 7.67
CA ILE A 9 7.88 18.99 7.07
C ILE A 9 8.02 18.81 5.55
N ILE A 10 7.21 17.93 4.98
CA ILE A 10 7.08 17.84 3.53
C ILE A 10 6.18 19.00 3.10
N SER A 11 6.78 20.10 2.61
CA SER A 11 6.04 21.15 1.93
C SER A 11 5.48 20.57 0.62
N GLY A 12 4.17 20.45 0.53
CA GLY A 12 3.49 20.13 -0.72
C GLY A 12 3.69 21.28 -1.71
N ALA A 13 4.37 21.01 -2.83
CA ALA A 13 4.40 21.92 -3.96
C ALA A 13 2.98 22.01 -4.55
N GLN A 14 2.45 23.21 -4.62
CA GLN A 14 1.23 23.49 -5.39
C GLN A 14 1.55 23.43 -6.89
N PRO A 15 0.69 22.85 -7.71
CA PRO A 15 0.82 22.97 -9.16
C PRO A 15 0.38 24.36 -9.61
N ASP A 16 1.23 24.96 -10.41
CA ASP A 16 1.03 26.27 -11.07
C ASP A 16 -0.19 26.23 -12.01
N ARG A 17 -1.04 27.25 -11.93
CA ARG A 17 -2.20 27.44 -12.81
C ARG A 17 -1.74 28.09 -14.10
N GLN A 18 -1.58 27.32 -15.17
CA GLN A 18 -1.67 27.89 -16.51
C GLN A 18 -3.06 27.64 -17.09
N ARG A 19 -3.75 28.75 -17.35
CA ARG A 19 -4.99 28.83 -18.13
C ARG A 19 -4.66 28.58 -19.61
N SER A 20 -5.35 27.63 -20.23
CA SER A 20 -5.48 27.60 -21.67
C SER A 20 -6.96 27.47 -22.03
N THR A 21 -7.43 28.54 -22.64
CA THR A 21 -8.75 28.67 -23.26
C THR A 21 -8.72 28.03 -24.63
N PHE A 22 -9.57 27.04 -24.92
CA PHE A 22 -9.95 26.67 -26.27
C PHE A 22 -11.45 26.37 -26.36
N MET A 23 -12.15 27.28 -27.00
CA MET A 23 -13.49 27.04 -27.53
C MET A 23 -13.39 26.18 -28.80
N LEU A 24 -14.28 25.22 -29.01
CA LEU A 24 -14.97 25.03 -30.27
C LEU A 24 -16.28 24.26 -30.11
N LYS A 25 -17.31 24.86 -30.73
CA LYS A 25 -18.66 24.36 -30.95
C LYS A 25 -18.64 23.21 -31.96
N ILE A 26 -19.54 22.24 -31.89
CA ILE A 26 -20.35 21.72 -33.00
C ILE A 26 -21.54 20.96 -32.40
N ALA A 27 -22.73 21.37 -32.83
CA ALA A 27 -23.99 20.68 -32.63
C ALA A 27 -24.24 19.73 -33.80
N ALA A 28 -24.76 18.55 -33.57
CA ALA A 28 -25.51 17.79 -34.55
C ALA A 28 -26.55 16.89 -33.88
N LEU A 29 -27.77 17.15 -34.23
CA LEU A 29 -29.01 16.48 -33.93
C LEU A 29 -29.14 15.23 -34.81
N VAL A 30 -29.41 14.04 -34.21
CA VAL A 30 -29.99 12.92 -34.99
C VAL A 30 -31.01 12.20 -34.13
N THR A 31 -32.25 12.38 -34.48
CA THR A 31 -33.42 11.55 -34.11
C THR A 31 -33.36 10.21 -34.85
N ALA A 32 -33.49 9.10 -34.16
CA ALA A 32 -33.72 7.79 -34.78
C ALA A 32 -34.87 7.04 -34.09
N LEU A 33 -35.82 6.74 -34.89
CA LEU A 33 -37.08 6.04 -34.74
C LEU A 33 -36.80 4.54 -34.40
N SER A 34 -37.36 4.01 -33.31
CA SER A 34 -37.30 2.58 -32.99
C SER A 34 -38.47 1.84 -33.64
N VAL A 35 -38.16 0.96 -34.60
CA VAL A 35 -39.11 -0.04 -35.13
C VAL A 35 -38.71 -1.41 -34.56
N THR A 36 -39.56 -1.96 -33.76
CA THR A 36 -39.44 -3.34 -33.23
C THR A 36 -40.07 -4.30 -34.25
N ILE A 37 -39.24 -5.12 -34.91
CA ILE A 37 -39.71 -6.23 -35.73
C ILE A 37 -39.36 -7.52 -34.98
N THR A 38 -40.39 -8.21 -34.53
CA THR A 38 -40.34 -9.56 -33.97
C THR A 38 -40.33 -10.58 -35.09
N LEU A 39 -39.19 -11.16 -35.41
CA LEU A 39 -39.12 -12.31 -36.31
C LEU A 39 -38.99 -13.60 -35.46
N ALA A 40 -40.04 -14.39 -35.46
CA ALA A 40 -40.03 -15.75 -34.96
C ALA A 40 -39.32 -16.64 -35.98
N VAL A 41 -38.18 -17.22 -35.61
CA VAL A 41 -37.46 -18.23 -36.37
C VAL A 41 -37.74 -19.59 -35.72
N PRO A 42 -38.21 -20.62 -36.45
CA PRO A 42 -38.40 -21.94 -35.87
C PRO A 42 -37.07 -22.61 -35.57
N TYR A 43 -36.87 -23.05 -34.35
CA TYR A 43 -35.71 -23.78 -33.88
C TYR A 43 -35.77 -25.23 -34.39
N GLN A 44 -34.94 -25.61 -35.35
CA GLN A 44 -34.72 -26.99 -35.74
C GLN A 44 -33.68 -27.60 -34.82
N VAL A 45 -34.10 -28.62 -34.06
CA VAL A 45 -33.20 -29.44 -33.23
C VAL A 45 -32.54 -30.47 -34.13
N ASN A 46 -31.28 -30.25 -34.51
CA ASN A 46 -30.46 -31.26 -35.10
C ASN A 46 -29.79 -32.09 -33.99
N THR A 47 -30.26 -33.31 -33.80
CA THR A 47 -29.60 -34.34 -32.98
C THR A 47 -28.30 -34.77 -33.65
N VAL A 48 -27.17 -34.28 -33.13
CA VAL A 48 -25.83 -34.77 -33.50
C VAL A 48 -25.45 -35.84 -32.49
N HIS A 49 -25.48 -37.10 -32.94
CA HIS A 49 -24.80 -38.20 -32.23
C HIS A 49 -23.29 -38.04 -32.41
N ALA A 50 -22.61 -37.56 -31.38
CA ALA A 50 -21.16 -37.69 -31.30
C ALA A 50 -20.82 -38.45 -30.01
N VAL A 51 -20.59 -39.74 -30.15
CA VAL A 51 -19.91 -40.53 -29.14
C VAL A 51 -18.44 -40.23 -29.26
N GLY A 52 -18.01 -39.17 -28.58
CA GLY A 52 -16.59 -38.90 -28.33
C GLY A 52 -16.30 -39.22 -26.88
N SER A 53 -15.44 -40.23 -26.64
CA SER A 53 -14.92 -40.50 -25.30
C SER A 53 -14.23 -39.28 -24.76
N ILE A 54 -14.87 -38.58 -23.83
CA ILE A 54 -14.20 -37.54 -23.04
C ILE A 54 -13.19 -38.30 -22.18
N LYS A 55 -11.91 -38.26 -22.58
CA LYS A 55 -10.82 -38.58 -21.67
C LYS A 55 -10.96 -37.61 -20.50
N ALA A 56 -11.28 -38.13 -19.31
CA ALA A 56 -11.21 -37.40 -18.08
C ALA A 56 -9.81 -36.78 -18.01
N VAL A 57 -9.73 -35.45 -18.15
CA VAL A 57 -8.51 -34.73 -17.83
C VAL A 57 -8.38 -34.92 -16.33
N SER A 58 -7.47 -35.79 -15.92
CA SER A 58 -7.08 -35.92 -14.54
C SER A 58 -6.60 -34.55 -14.10
N VAL A 59 -7.37 -33.89 -13.25
CA VAL A 59 -6.91 -32.71 -12.51
C VAL A 59 -5.72 -33.21 -11.71
N SER A 60 -4.53 -32.85 -12.17
CA SER A 60 -3.28 -33.10 -11.46
C SER A 60 -3.49 -32.68 -10.02
N GLN A 61 -3.45 -33.61 -9.09
CA GLN A 61 -3.41 -33.31 -7.66
C GLN A 61 -2.24 -32.35 -7.48
N ASN A 62 -2.51 -31.11 -7.10
CA ASN A 62 -1.50 -30.08 -6.92
C ASN A 62 -0.38 -30.63 -6.04
N ALA A 63 0.83 -30.70 -6.59
CA ALA A 63 2.00 -31.08 -5.80
C ALA A 63 2.04 -30.18 -4.52
N PRO A 64 2.41 -30.74 -3.37
CA PRO A 64 2.46 -29.98 -2.13
C PRO A 64 3.29 -28.73 -2.32
N LEU A 65 2.74 -27.56 -1.89
CA LEU A 65 3.44 -26.29 -1.98
C LEU A 65 4.78 -26.37 -1.26
N ALA A 66 5.88 -26.16 -1.99
CA ALA A 66 7.23 -26.23 -1.43
C ALA A 66 7.41 -25.21 -0.30
N ALA A 67 8.02 -25.63 0.82
CA ALA A 67 8.22 -24.75 1.98
C ALA A 67 9.17 -23.57 1.66
N PRO A 68 9.03 -22.43 2.34
CA PRO A 68 9.99 -21.33 2.24
C PRO A 68 11.41 -21.83 2.58
N LYS A 69 12.38 -21.46 1.73
CA LYS A 69 13.77 -21.87 1.90
C LYS A 69 14.57 -20.79 2.60
N ALA A 70 14.92 -21.03 3.89
CA ALA A 70 15.74 -20.13 4.69
C ALA A 70 17.23 -20.50 4.53
N GLN A 71 18.11 -19.51 4.31
CA GLN A 71 19.55 -19.70 4.12
C GLN A 71 20.34 -18.50 4.67
N LEU A 72 21.55 -18.77 5.15
CA LEU A 72 22.59 -17.77 5.37
C LEU A 72 23.56 -17.84 4.17
N LYS A 73 23.62 -16.77 3.39
CA LYS A 73 24.48 -16.68 2.20
C LYS A 73 25.66 -15.76 2.45
N SER A 74 26.82 -16.12 1.89
CA SER A 74 27.98 -15.22 1.79
C SER A 74 27.91 -14.56 0.41
N VAL A 75 27.76 -13.23 0.37
CA VAL A 75 27.63 -12.48 -0.88
C VAL A 75 28.79 -11.50 -0.96
N GLN A 76 29.59 -11.60 -2.00
CA GLN A 76 30.72 -10.71 -2.24
C GLN A 76 30.28 -9.54 -3.11
N THR A 77 30.57 -8.31 -2.68
CA THR A 77 30.41 -7.08 -3.48
C THR A 77 31.69 -6.27 -3.39
N GLY A 78 32.37 -6.08 -4.53
CA GLY A 78 33.72 -5.52 -4.55
C GLY A 78 34.67 -6.36 -3.69
N LYS A 79 35.39 -5.70 -2.78
CA LYS A 79 36.36 -6.36 -1.86
C LYS A 79 35.71 -6.86 -0.54
N GLN A 80 34.41 -6.68 -0.34
CA GLN A 80 33.74 -7.03 0.91
C GLN A 80 32.81 -8.23 0.75
N THR A 81 32.76 -9.10 1.77
CA THR A 81 31.85 -10.23 1.85
C THR A 81 30.82 -9.97 2.95
N PHE A 82 29.55 -10.11 2.62
CA PHE A 82 28.43 -9.90 3.51
C PHE A 82 27.75 -11.23 3.86
N LYS A 83 27.42 -11.42 5.13
CA LYS A 83 26.54 -12.51 5.57
C LYS A 83 25.09 -12.03 5.47
N VAL A 84 24.33 -12.63 4.55
CA VAL A 84 22.95 -12.25 4.25
C VAL A 84 22.00 -13.38 4.64
N SER A 85 21.10 -13.13 5.57
CA SER A 85 20.00 -14.04 5.87
C SER A 85 18.94 -13.89 4.77
N THR A 86 18.57 -14.98 4.10
CA THR A 86 17.60 -14.98 3.01
C THR A 86 16.50 -16.00 3.27
N VAL A 87 15.28 -15.67 2.83
CA VAL A 87 14.12 -16.59 2.79
C VAL A 87 13.51 -16.49 1.41
N THR A 88 13.62 -17.55 0.62
CA THR A 88 12.98 -17.65 -0.71
C THR A 88 11.63 -18.33 -0.56
N ILE A 89 10.58 -17.69 -1.02
CA ILE A 89 9.18 -18.12 -0.90
C ILE A 89 8.67 -18.42 -2.31
N PRO A 90 8.29 -19.68 -2.61
CA PRO A 90 7.70 -20.05 -3.90
C PRO A 90 6.38 -19.30 -4.16
N LYS A 91 5.95 -19.28 -5.44
CA LYS A 91 4.60 -18.80 -5.79
C LYS A 91 3.53 -19.64 -5.07
N GLY A 92 2.34 -19.04 -4.88
CA GLY A 92 1.19 -19.73 -4.30
C GLY A 92 0.98 -19.48 -2.81
N TYR A 93 1.90 -18.79 -2.13
CA TYR A 93 1.66 -18.33 -0.76
C TYR A 93 0.74 -17.12 -0.73
N ARG A 94 -0.17 -17.07 0.26
CA ARG A 94 -0.98 -15.88 0.54
C ARG A 94 -0.11 -14.82 1.21
N VAL A 95 -0.10 -13.64 0.63
CA VAL A 95 0.64 -12.48 1.15
C VAL A 95 -0.32 -11.56 1.89
N SER A 96 0.07 -11.06 3.05
CA SER A 96 -0.68 -10.03 3.78
C SER A 96 0.25 -9.07 4.50
N ALA A 97 -0.12 -7.81 4.55
CA ALA A 97 0.46 -6.85 5.48
C ALA A 97 -0.41 -6.77 6.74
N THR A 98 0.18 -6.43 7.88
CA THR A 98 -0.55 -6.25 9.13
C THR A 98 0.12 -5.20 10.00
N PHE A 99 -0.65 -4.56 10.86
CA PHE A 99 -0.15 -3.76 11.98
C PHE A 99 0.23 -4.64 13.18
N GLY A 100 1.02 -4.08 14.11
CA GLY A 100 1.59 -4.81 15.22
C GLY A 100 0.61 -5.66 16.04
N LYS A 101 -0.54 -5.10 16.41
CA LYS A 101 -1.65 -5.80 17.10
C LYS A 101 -2.92 -5.82 16.24
N GLN A 102 -2.75 -5.94 14.92
CA GLN A 102 -3.83 -5.94 13.93
C GLN A 102 -4.68 -4.65 13.92
N GLN A 103 -4.14 -3.57 14.46
CA GLN A 103 -4.77 -2.26 14.52
C GLN A 103 -3.75 -1.16 14.23
N TYR A 104 -4.14 -0.14 13.48
CA TYR A 104 -3.32 1.05 13.21
C TYR A 104 -2.80 1.68 14.51
N GLY A 105 -1.56 2.16 14.48
CA GLY A 105 -0.97 2.83 15.62
C GLY A 105 -0.60 1.90 16.78
N THR A 106 -0.47 0.60 16.54
CA THR A 106 0.03 -0.38 17.51
C THR A 106 1.34 -1.01 17.07
N SER A 107 2.11 -1.55 18.02
CA SER A 107 3.33 -2.29 17.74
C SER A 107 3.38 -3.61 18.53
N ALA A 108 4.12 -4.59 17.98
CA ALA A 108 4.36 -5.89 18.63
C ALA A 108 5.69 -6.49 18.16
N GLY A 109 6.26 -7.42 18.90
CA GLY A 109 7.41 -8.22 18.47
C GLY A 109 7.06 -9.07 17.24
N LEU A 110 8.02 -9.26 16.30
CA LEU A 110 7.78 -10.00 15.05
C LEU A 110 7.27 -11.42 15.32
N GLY A 111 7.80 -12.12 16.34
CA GLY A 111 7.32 -13.44 16.73
C GLY A 111 5.84 -13.45 17.14
N ALA A 112 5.38 -12.44 17.89
CA ALA A 112 3.98 -12.30 18.27
C ALA A 112 3.09 -12.02 17.04
N ILE A 113 3.54 -11.15 16.13
CA ILE A 113 2.84 -10.88 14.87
C ILE A 113 2.70 -12.16 14.03
N VAL A 114 3.79 -12.92 13.87
CA VAL A 114 3.81 -14.21 13.16
C VAL A 114 2.82 -15.20 13.76
N LYS A 115 2.86 -15.39 15.08
CA LYS A 115 1.98 -16.32 15.81
C LYS A 115 0.51 -15.94 15.65
N ALA A 116 0.17 -14.66 15.85
CA ALA A 116 -1.21 -14.15 15.73
C ALA A 116 -1.80 -14.31 14.32
N ASN A 117 -0.96 -14.36 13.29
CA ASN A 117 -1.37 -14.46 11.89
C ASN A 117 -1.05 -15.82 11.25
N GLN A 118 -0.53 -16.79 12.00
CA GLN A 118 -0.15 -18.14 11.50
C GLN A 118 0.77 -18.09 10.28
N ALA A 119 1.69 -17.12 10.25
CA ALA A 119 2.59 -16.94 9.13
C ALA A 119 3.74 -17.95 9.16
N VAL A 120 4.14 -18.45 8.00
CA VAL A 120 5.30 -19.34 7.83
C VAL A 120 6.57 -18.61 7.47
N ALA A 121 6.45 -17.40 6.92
CA ALA A 121 7.56 -16.48 6.72
C ALA A 121 7.08 -15.03 6.94
N ALA A 122 7.96 -14.17 7.43
CA ALA A 122 7.66 -12.78 7.70
C ALA A 122 8.91 -11.91 7.67
N ILE A 123 8.72 -10.64 7.34
CA ILE A 123 9.74 -9.60 7.43
C ILE A 123 9.10 -8.32 7.99
N ASN A 124 9.89 -7.49 8.68
CA ASN A 124 9.44 -6.15 9.07
C ASN A 124 9.00 -5.33 7.85
N GLY A 125 8.15 -4.38 8.06
CA GLY A 125 7.52 -3.63 6.98
C GLY A 125 8.13 -2.27 6.69
N THR A 126 7.25 -1.26 6.60
CA THR A 126 7.63 0.12 6.30
C THR A 126 8.15 0.87 7.52
N PHE A 127 8.82 2.00 7.27
CA PHE A 127 9.22 2.96 8.29
C PHE A 127 8.02 3.42 9.13
N PHE A 128 8.27 3.77 10.39
CA PHE A 128 7.23 4.23 11.31
C PHE A 128 7.80 5.14 12.40
N GLU A 129 6.92 5.85 13.12
CA GLU A 129 7.29 6.60 14.31
C GLU A 129 7.63 5.62 15.44
N ALA A 130 8.92 5.49 15.72
CA ALA A 130 9.44 4.46 16.62
C ALA A 130 9.89 5.00 17.99
N TYR A 131 9.86 6.32 18.17
CA TYR A 131 10.50 6.97 19.32
C TYR A 131 9.53 7.76 20.18
N THR A 132 8.52 8.34 19.58
CA THR A 132 7.59 9.24 20.29
C THR A 132 6.14 8.99 19.84
N GLY A 133 5.22 9.00 20.79
CA GLY A 133 3.79 8.92 20.52
C GLY A 133 3.30 7.60 19.91
N VAL A 134 2.36 7.70 19.01
CA VAL A 134 1.72 6.55 18.36
C VAL A 134 2.64 6.01 17.26
N PRO A 135 2.90 4.68 17.18
CA PRO A 135 3.77 4.09 16.17
C PRO A 135 3.09 4.06 14.77
N GLU A 136 2.81 5.26 14.24
CA GLU A 136 2.19 5.45 12.94
C GLU A 136 3.16 5.10 11.80
N PRO A 137 2.73 4.38 10.75
CA PRO A 137 3.57 4.12 9.60
C PRO A 137 3.84 5.40 8.80
N TRP A 138 4.95 5.41 8.06
CA TRP A 138 5.29 6.49 7.13
C TRP A 138 5.10 6.11 5.68
N GLY A 139 5.26 4.83 5.34
CA GLY A 139 5.03 4.32 3.97
C GLY A 139 3.59 3.89 3.72
N THR A 140 3.25 3.71 2.46
CA THR A 140 1.91 3.25 2.06
C THR A 140 1.67 1.81 2.50
N LEU A 141 0.46 1.54 2.99
CA LEU A 141 -0.03 0.21 3.35
C LEU A 141 -1.40 -0.04 2.72
N ILE A 142 -1.51 -1.14 1.95
CA ILE A 142 -2.77 -1.70 1.47
C ILE A 142 -2.95 -3.05 2.14
N ILE A 143 -4.09 -3.26 2.81
CA ILE A 143 -4.40 -4.47 3.57
C ILE A 143 -5.78 -4.96 3.15
N ASN A 144 -5.86 -6.19 2.62
CA ASN A 144 -7.11 -6.76 2.09
C ASN A 144 -7.80 -5.84 1.06
N GLY A 145 -7.03 -5.25 0.15
CA GLY A 145 -7.51 -4.34 -0.89
C GLY A 145 -7.89 -2.93 -0.41
N LYS A 146 -7.76 -2.65 0.90
CA LYS A 146 -8.07 -1.32 1.47
C LYS A 146 -6.80 -0.52 1.71
N ILE A 147 -6.80 0.74 1.32
CA ILE A 147 -5.72 1.68 1.62
C ILE A 147 -5.84 2.07 3.09
N GLU A 148 -4.92 1.58 3.92
CA GLU A 148 -4.92 1.83 5.36
C GLU A 148 -3.89 2.89 5.78
N HIS A 149 -2.93 3.20 4.89
CA HIS A 149 -2.04 4.35 5.04
C HIS A 149 -1.50 4.82 3.69
N VAL A 150 -1.34 6.12 3.51
CA VAL A 150 -0.74 6.76 2.32
C VAL A 150 0.53 7.47 2.72
N GLY A 151 1.68 6.96 2.28
CA GLY A 151 2.99 7.59 2.49
C GLY A 151 3.43 8.44 1.31
N ASN A 152 3.09 8.04 0.09
CA ASN A 152 3.46 8.70 -1.17
C ASN A 152 4.96 9.01 -1.32
N THR A 153 5.83 8.16 -0.74
CA THR A 153 7.30 8.27 -0.78
C THR A 153 7.90 6.90 -1.02
N GLY A 154 9.02 6.84 -1.72
CA GLY A 154 9.74 5.60 -1.99
C GLY A 154 9.06 4.70 -3.02
N THR A 155 9.61 3.50 -3.12
CA THR A 155 9.07 2.38 -3.91
C THR A 155 8.12 1.55 -3.07
N ILE A 156 7.09 1.00 -3.71
CA ILE A 156 6.05 0.17 -3.10
C ILE A 156 6.03 -1.17 -3.83
N ILE A 157 5.94 -2.26 -3.08
CA ILE A 157 5.63 -3.59 -3.61
C ILE A 157 4.17 -3.91 -3.32
N GLY A 158 3.45 -4.41 -4.33
CA GLY A 158 2.06 -4.84 -4.25
C GLY A 158 1.88 -6.27 -4.72
N PHE A 159 0.88 -6.93 -4.18
CA PHE A 159 0.45 -8.29 -4.51
C PHE A 159 -1.04 -8.28 -4.83
N ASP A 160 -1.43 -8.77 -6.00
CA ASP A 160 -2.83 -8.93 -6.38
C ASP A 160 -3.43 -10.24 -5.81
N ARG A 161 -4.71 -10.51 -6.14
CA ARG A 161 -5.40 -11.74 -5.69
C ARG A 161 -4.80 -13.02 -6.25
N GLN A 162 -4.17 -12.96 -7.42
CA GLN A 162 -3.53 -14.09 -8.10
C GLN A 162 -2.10 -14.32 -7.60
N GLY A 163 -1.58 -13.41 -6.75
CA GLY A 163 -0.20 -13.43 -6.25
C GLY A 163 0.81 -12.84 -7.22
N ASN A 164 0.36 -12.15 -8.28
CA ASN A 164 1.26 -11.37 -9.13
C ASN A 164 1.84 -10.21 -8.34
N VAL A 165 3.09 -9.86 -8.66
CA VAL A 165 3.83 -8.83 -7.93
C VAL A 165 4.01 -7.61 -8.81
N LEU A 166 3.60 -6.45 -8.28
CA LEU A 166 3.87 -5.14 -8.85
C LEU A 166 4.89 -4.40 -7.98
N MET A 167 5.77 -3.62 -8.60
CA MET A 167 6.71 -2.78 -7.86
C MET A 167 6.95 -1.48 -8.63
N ASP A 168 6.55 -0.34 -8.06
CA ASP A 168 6.73 0.99 -8.66
C ASP A 168 6.84 2.08 -7.59
N THR A 169 7.16 3.31 -8.00
CA THR A 169 7.09 4.53 -7.17
C THR A 169 5.65 5.04 -7.10
N LEU A 170 4.76 4.24 -6.53
CA LEU A 170 3.33 4.51 -6.50
C LEU A 170 3.00 5.81 -5.74
N ARG A 171 2.08 6.58 -6.32
CA ARG A 171 1.45 7.76 -5.70
C ARG A 171 -0.06 7.58 -5.74
N ILE A 172 -0.69 7.67 -4.58
CA ILE A 172 -2.13 7.47 -4.39
C ILE A 172 -2.76 8.83 -4.15
N GLN A 173 -3.80 9.13 -4.92
CA GLN A 173 -4.68 10.27 -4.71
C GLN A 173 -6.08 9.75 -4.38
N ILE A 174 -6.65 10.22 -3.27
CA ILE A 174 -8.03 9.89 -2.87
C ILE A 174 -8.84 11.16 -2.95
N THR A 175 -9.86 11.13 -3.77
CA THR A 175 -10.78 12.24 -4.04
C THR A 175 -12.20 11.71 -4.07
N GLY A 176 -13.16 12.56 -4.32
CA GLY A 176 -14.54 12.15 -4.55
C GLY A 176 -15.45 13.35 -4.77
N THR A 177 -16.75 13.07 -4.87
CA THR A 177 -17.78 14.09 -4.90
C THR A 177 -18.70 13.94 -3.69
N VAL A 178 -19.28 15.04 -3.27
CA VAL A 178 -20.43 15.07 -2.37
C VAL A 178 -21.59 15.69 -3.12
N GLU A 179 -22.70 14.96 -3.20
CA GLU A 179 -23.94 15.40 -3.84
C GLU A 179 -24.94 15.80 -2.77
N SER A 180 -25.35 17.07 -2.78
CA SER A 180 -26.30 17.61 -1.84
C SER A 180 -27.68 16.96 -2.02
N LYS A 181 -28.19 16.35 -0.97
CA LYS A 181 -29.55 15.79 -0.93
C LYS A 181 -30.63 16.85 -1.19
N ALA A 182 -30.38 18.07 -0.75
CA ALA A 182 -31.38 19.16 -0.85
C ALA A 182 -31.45 19.77 -2.25
N THR A 183 -30.31 19.85 -2.98
CA THR A 183 -30.22 20.61 -4.23
C THR A 183 -29.72 19.81 -5.43
N GLY A 184 -29.20 18.58 -5.23
CA GLY A 184 -28.54 17.79 -6.26
C GLY A 184 -27.17 18.34 -6.70
N LYS A 185 -26.71 19.48 -6.13
CA LYS A 185 -25.43 20.08 -6.48
C LYS A 185 -24.28 19.18 -6.03
N LYS A 186 -23.31 18.99 -6.94
CA LYS A 186 -22.08 18.22 -6.66
C LYS A 186 -20.90 19.14 -6.35
N ASN A 187 -20.15 18.83 -5.31
CA ASN A 187 -18.89 19.47 -4.97
C ASN A 187 -17.79 18.39 -4.86
N ASN A 188 -16.57 18.73 -5.27
CA ASN A 188 -15.42 17.82 -5.13
C ASN A 188 -14.85 17.92 -3.71
N TRP A 189 -14.30 16.80 -3.23
CA TRP A 189 -13.50 16.74 -2.02
C TRP A 189 -12.22 15.91 -2.25
N TYR A 190 -11.25 16.01 -1.34
CA TYR A 190 -9.99 15.28 -1.39
C TYR A 190 -9.45 15.02 0.01
N THR A 191 -8.49 14.08 0.08
CA THR A 191 -7.67 13.84 1.26
C THR A 191 -6.20 13.64 0.89
N TYR A 192 -5.29 13.98 1.80
CA TYR A 192 -3.85 13.78 1.64
C TYR A 192 -3.38 12.48 2.27
N PHE A 193 -4.03 12.06 3.35
CA PHE A 193 -3.58 10.94 4.18
C PHE A 193 -4.74 10.04 4.56
N VAL A 194 -4.37 8.80 4.97
CA VAL A 194 -5.29 7.84 5.57
C VAL A 194 -4.79 7.46 6.95
N ASN A 195 -5.65 7.48 7.95
CA ASN A 195 -5.44 7.11 9.35
C ASN A 195 -4.35 7.89 10.12
N ARG A 196 -3.68 8.83 9.50
CA ARG A 196 -2.61 9.63 10.11
C ARG A 196 -3.18 10.64 11.09
N THR A 197 -2.53 10.82 12.25
CA THR A 197 -2.87 11.91 13.19
C THR A 197 -2.32 13.24 12.66
N PRO A 198 -3.16 14.24 12.36
CA PRO A 198 -2.68 15.54 11.91
C PRO A 198 -2.05 16.33 13.09
N ALA A 199 -1.08 17.18 12.80
CA ALA A 199 -0.62 18.15 13.81
C ALA A 199 -1.79 19.08 14.22
N LYS A 200 -1.92 19.36 15.52
CA LYS A 200 -3.04 20.15 16.06
C LYS A 200 -3.19 21.51 15.37
N ASP A 201 -2.05 22.17 15.11
CA ASP A 201 -2.00 23.50 14.48
C ASP A 201 -1.66 23.42 12.97
N GLY A 202 -1.63 22.21 12.40
CA GLY A 202 -1.35 21.97 11.00
C GLY A 202 -2.59 21.97 10.12
N SER A 203 -2.39 22.23 8.82
CA SER A 203 -3.44 22.08 7.81
C SER A 203 -3.36 20.68 7.18
N SER A 204 -4.43 19.92 7.26
CA SER A 204 -4.48 18.55 6.74
C SER A 204 -5.90 18.13 6.36
N ALA A 205 -5.99 17.18 5.43
CA ALA A 205 -7.20 16.46 5.05
C ALA A 205 -6.91 14.96 5.19
N VAL A 206 -7.62 14.26 6.06
CA VAL A 206 -7.34 12.85 6.41
C VAL A 206 -8.63 12.04 6.38
N LEU A 207 -8.57 10.86 5.77
CA LEU A 207 -9.61 9.85 5.80
C LEU A 207 -9.29 8.82 6.89
N TYR A 208 -10.24 8.53 7.76
CA TYR A 208 -10.12 7.51 8.81
C TYR A 208 -10.99 6.30 8.50
N THR A 209 -10.37 5.14 8.45
CA THR A 209 -11.01 3.83 8.27
C THR A 209 -11.24 3.15 9.63
N PRO A 210 -12.07 2.10 9.71
CA PRO A 210 -12.21 1.30 10.94
C PRO A 210 -10.90 0.69 11.45
N MET A 211 -9.85 0.59 10.61
CA MET A 211 -8.52 0.13 11.01
C MET A 211 -7.86 1.05 12.04
N ARG A 212 -8.22 2.33 12.07
CA ARG A 212 -7.79 3.28 13.10
C ARG A 212 -8.27 2.90 14.50
N GLY A 213 -9.43 2.27 14.59
CA GLY A 213 -10.11 1.92 15.85
C GLY A 213 -11.52 2.47 15.92
N LYS A 214 -12.09 2.53 17.14
CA LYS A 214 -13.49 2.97 17.33
C LYS A 214 -13.72 4.45 17.04
N ASN A 215 -12.70 5.29 17.27
CA ASN A 215 -12.78 6.74 17.16
C ASN A 215 -11.53 7.29 16.46
N ILE A 216 -11.60 8.55 15.97
CA ILE A 216 -10.45 9.22 15.33
C ILE A 216 -9.28 9.46 16.30
N GLY A 217 -9.53 9.58 17.61
CA GLY A 217 -8.53 9.64 18.68
C GLY A 217 -8.09 11.06 19.09
N PHE A 218 -8.78 12.11 18.65
CA PHE A 218 -8.49 13.52 19.02
C PHE A 218 -9.72 14.40 18.87
N THR A 219 -9.66 15.67 19.37
CA THR A 219 -10.81 16.57 19.51
C THR A 219 -10.64 17.90 18.76
N TYR A 220 -9.84 17.94 17.68
CA TYR A 220 -9.64 19.18 16.89
C TYR A 220 -9.92 18.94 15.41
N GLY A 221 -10.19 20.04 14.67
CA GLY A 221 -10.59 19.98 13.27
C GLY A 221 -12.11 19.95 13.09
N LYS A 222 -12.54 19.80 11.83
CA LYS A 222 -13.92 19.49 11.44
C LYS A 222 -13.99 18.08 10.88
N ALA A 223 -14.85 17.26 11.43
CA ALA A 223 -15.07 15.86 11.04
C ALA A 223 -16.37 15.70 10.25
N VAL A 224 -16.34 14.88 9.21
CA VAL A 224 -17.52 14.44 8.43
C VAL A 224 -17.59 12.93 8.55
N VAL A 225 -18.60 12.42 9.23
CA VAL A 225 -18.85 10.97 9.39
C VAL A 225 -19.71 10.49 8.22
N VAL A 226 -19.17 9.53 7.45
CA VAL A 226 -19.84 8.94 6.30
C VAL A 226 -20.06 7.45 6.56
N GLU A 227 -21.30 7.02 6.49
CA GLU A 227 -21.69 5.62 6.64
C GLU A 227 -22.53 5.18 5.45
N GLN A 228 -22.13 4.08 4.80
CA GLN A 228 -22.77 3.57 3.58
C GLN A 228 -22.94 4.65 2.48
N GLY A 229 -21.91 5.51 2.33
CA GLY A 229 -21.92 6.58 1.34
C GLY A 229 -22.83 7.78 1.68
N ILE A 230 -23.37 7.86 2.90
CA ILE A 230 -24.25 8.95 3.34
C ILE A 230 -23.60 9.69 4.51
N VAL A 231 -23.60 11.03 4.47
CA VAL A 231 -23.15 11.86 5.60
C VAL A 231 -24.11 11.70 6.78
N LYS A 232 -23.60 11.22 7.91
CA LYS A 232 -24.39 11.03 9.15
C LYS A 232 -24.19 12.13 10.17
N GLU A 233 -22.98 12.73 10.21
CA GLU A 233 -22.64 13.80 11.16
C GLU A 233 -21.59 14.71 10.54
N VAL A 234 -21.69 16.02 10.81
CA VAL A 234 -20.63 17.00 10.59
C VAL A 234 -20.37 17.66 11.94
N ALA A 235 -19.17 17.49 12.49
CA ALA A 235 -18.82 17.90 13.85
C ALA A 235 -17.52 18.70 13.88
N ALA A 236 -17.43 19.68 14.77
CA ALA A 236 -16.21 20.42 15.04
C ALA A 236 -15.73 20.14 16.46
N GLY A 237 -14.42 19.91 16.61
CA GLY A 237 -13.80 19.76 17.93
C GLY A 237 -14.25 18.51 18.72
N LYS A 238 -14.69 17.45 18.04
CA LYS A 238 -15.16 16.21 18.67
C LYS A 238 -14.33 14.99 18.26
N ASN A 239 -14.14 14.07 19.19
CA ASN A 239 -13.60 12.74 18.93
C ASN A 239 -14.73 11.81 18.44
N VAL A 240 -15.06 11.91 17.15
CA VAL A 240 -16.19 11.18 16.56
C VAL A 240 -15.88 9.69 16.40
N ALA A 241 -16.93 8.87 16.42
CA ALA A 241 -16.83 7.45 16.12
C ALA A 241 -16.61 7.20 14.63
N ILE A 242 -15.84 6.15 14.30
CA ILE A 242 -15.62 5.70 12.93
C ILE A 242 -16.61 4.56 12.66
N PRO A 243 -17.56 4.71 11.72
CA PRO A 243 -18.53 3.67 11.42
C PRO A 243 -17.89 2.44 10.79
N ALA A 244 -18.33 1.24 11.17
CA ALA A 244 -17.78 -0.03 10.66
C ALA A 244 -17.93 -0.16 9.12
N ASN A 245 -19.03 0.35 8.56
CA ASN A 245 -19.33 0.34 7.13
C ASN A 245 -19.19 1.75 6.51
N GLY A 246 -18.12 2.45 6.88
CA GLY A 246 -17.90 3.82 6.41
C GLY A 246 -16.53 4.35 6.74
N PHE A 247 -16.43 5.66 6.84
CA PHE A 247 -15.19 6.37 7.12
C PHE A 247 -15.50 7.75 7.73
N VAL A 248 -14.44 8.41 8.23
CA VAL A 248 -14.54 9.80 8.68
C VAL A 248 -13.53 10.62 7.91
N LEU A 249 -13.95 11.74 7.32
CA LEU A 249 -13.05 12.76 6.80
C LEU A 249 -12.79 13.80 7.89
N VAL A 250 -11.53 14.15 8.13
CA VAL A 250 -11.18 15.23 9.06
C VAL A 250 -10.32 16.26 8.36
N TYR A 251 -10.72 17.51 8.52
CA TYR A 251 -10.06 18.66 7.95
C TYR A 251 -9.54 19.58 9.07
N THR A 252 -8.24 19.93 9.03
CA THR A 252 -7.62 20.80 10.04
C THR A 252 -7.02 22.06 9.40
N GLY A 253 -6.71 23.08 10.20
CA GLY A 253 -6.11 24.33 9.73
C GLY A 253 -6.90 24.97 8.59
N LYS A 254 -6.23 25.31 7.50
CA LYS A 254 -6.82 25.95 6.30
C LYS A 254 -7.80 25.05 5.55
N GLU A 255 -7.69 23.73 5.74
CA GLU A 255 -8.56 22.75 5.06
C GLU A 255 -9.96 22.66 5.71
N LYS A 256 -10.19 23.21 6.90
CA LYS A 256 -11.48 23.12 7.63
C LYS A 256 -12.70 23.49 6.79
N ARG A 257 -12.56 24.47 5.87
CA ARG A 257 -13.64 24.87 4.96
C ARG A 257 -14.05 23.79 3.94
N MET A 258 -13.24 22.75 3.74
CA MET A 258 -13.65 21.62 2.92
C MET A 258 -14.86 20.89 3.51
N ALA A 259 -14.92 20.81 4.83
CA ALA A 259 -16.06 20.19 5.53
C ALA A 259 -17.39 20.95 5.32
N ASP A 260 -17.34 22.24 4.96
CA ASP A 260 -18.54 23.06 4.72
C ASP A 260 -19.28 22.68 3.41
N ARG A 261 -18.69 21.79 2.61
CA ARG A 261 -19.32 21.21 1.42
C ARG A 261 -20.28 20.08 1.74
N PHE A 262 -20.30 19.58 2.97
CA PHE A 262 -21.06 18.40 3.40
C PHE A 262 -22.18 18.80 4.34
N ALA A 263 -23.37 18.23 4.13
CA ALA A 263 -24.50 18.32 5.03
C ALA A 263 -25.03 16.91 5.35
N VAL A 264 -25.67 16.75 6.50
CA VAL A 264 -26.29 15.46 6.90
C VAL A 264 -27.29 15.00 5.83
N GLY A 265 -27.15 13.78 5.37
CA GLY A 265 -27.96 13.17 4.33
C GLY A 265 -27.37 13.27 2.92
N ASP A 266 -26.31 14.03 2.67
CA ASP A 266 -25.64 14.12 1.38
C ASP A 266 -25.01 12.79 1.00
N LEU A 267 -24.92 12.52 -0.33
CA LEU A 267 -24.30 11.33 -0.89
C LEU A 267 -22.80 11.60 -1.15
N VAL A 268 -21.95 10.68 -0.75
CA VAL A 268 -20.49 10.80 -0.90
C VAL A 268 -19.95 9.61 -1.68
N ASP A 269 -19.27 9.86 -2.78
CA ASP A 269 -18.48 8.86 -3.48
C ASP A 269 -16.98 8.99 -3.13
N VAL A 270 -16.22 7.95 -3.39
CA VAL A 270 -14.76 7.90 -3.21
C VAL A 270 -14.11 7.40 -4.48
N GLN A 271 -13.11 8.11 -4.96
CA GLN A 271 -12.33 7.78 -6.14
C GLN A 271 -10.86 7.70 -5.77
N THR A 272 -10.18 6.65 -6.25
CA THR A 272 -8.75 6.47 -6.05
C THR A 272 -8.04 6.50 -7.38
N LYS A 273 -7.00 7.32 -7.48
CA LYS A 273 -6.10 7.38 -8.63
C LYS A 273 -4.71 6.90 -8.24
N TYR A 274 -4.16 6.00 -9.04
CA TYR A 274 -2.83 5.45 -8.88
C TYR A 274 -1.93 5.97 -10.01
N THR A 275 -0.82 6.61 -9.64
CA THR A 275 0.20 7.09 -10.59
C THR A 275 1.59 6.75 -10.06
N ASN A 276 2.61 6.84 -10.89
CA ASN A 276 3.99 6.85 -10.41
C ASN A 276 4.56 8.28 -10.34
N THR A 277 5.79 8.43 -9.90
CA THR A 277 6.48 9.75 -9.83
C THR A 277 6.64 10.45 -11.17
N ALA A 278 6.56 9.72 -12.29
CA ALA A 278 6.56 10.29 -13.64
C ALA A 278 5.15 10.69 -14.12
N GLY A 279 4.12 10.56 -13.27
CA GLY A 279 2.73 10.87 -13.61
C GLY A 279 2.02 9.81 -14.46
N LYS A 280 2.69 8.68 -14.77
CA LYS A 280 2.05 7.58 -15.50
C LYS A 280 0.96 6.95 -14.65
N GLN A 281 -0.23 6.77 -15.23
CA GLN A 281 -1.32 6.01 -14.63
C GLN A 281 -0.88 4.55 -14.42
N LEU A 282 -1.16 4.00 -13.23
CA LEU A 282 -0.89 2.61 -12.89
C LEU A 282 -2.20 1.90 -12.60
N ASP A 283 -2.28 0.63 -12.96
CA ASP A 283 -3.39 -0.23 -12.57
C ASP A 283 -3.01 -1.00 -11.30
N TRP A 284 -3.49 -0.49 -10.17
CA TRP A 284 -3.31 -1.07 -8.83
C TRP A 284 -4.65 -1.38 -8.15
N SER A 285 -5.74 -1.35 -8.89
CA SER A 285 -7.11 -1.57 -8.39
C SER A 285 -7.29 -2.97 -7.77
N GLU A 286 -6.63 -3.98 -8.33
CA GLU A 286 -6.72 -5.37 -7.88
C GLU A 286 -5.71 -5.74 -6.77
N VAL A 287 -4.84 -4.80 -6.36
CA VAL A 287 -3.84 -5.07 -5.32
C VAL A 287 -4.52 -5.30 -3.97
N GLN A 288 -4.26 -6.46 -3.38
CA GLN A 288 -4.80 -6.86 -2.07
C GLN A 288 -3.86 -6.50 -0.93
N THR A 289 -2.57 -6.56 -1.18
CA THR A 289 -1.54 -6.27 -0.18
C THR A 289 -0.47 -5.40 -0.80
N ALA A 290 -0.14 -4.28 -0.15
CA ALA A 290 1.03 -3.51 -0.54
C ALA A 290 1.75 -2.94 0.67
N ILE A 291 3.07 -2.79 0.51
CA ILE A 291 3.93 -2.16 1.50
C ILE A 291 4.89 -1.20 0.80
N GLY A 292 4.87 0.05 1.23
CA GLY A 292 5.72 1.11 0.69
C GLY A 292 6.83 1.45 1.66
N ALA A 293 8.08 1.38 1.19
CA ALA A 293 9.25 1.79 1.92
C ALA A 293 10.30 2.37 0.94
N GLY A 294 11.13 1.55 0.34
CA GLY A 294 12.17 1.97 -0.58
C GLY A 294 13.46 2.38 0.12
N PRO A 295 14.44 2.85 -0.63
CA PRO A 295 14.39 3.06 -2.07
C PRO A 295 14.39 1.77 -2.89
N ARG A 296 14.15 1.91 -4.21
CA ARG A 296 14.38 0.86 -5.19
C ARG A 296 15.84 0.47 -5.19
N LEU A 297 16.13 -0.81 -5.20
CA LEU A 297 17.51 -1.33 -5.22
C LEU A 297 17.86 -1.91 -6.60
N VAL A 298 16.94 -2.75 -7.12
CA VAL A 298 17.10 -3.43 -8.41
C VAL A 298 15.84 -3.28 -9.24
N LYS A 299 16.01 -3.03 -10.54
CA LYS A 299 14.96 -3.04 -11.55
C LYS A 299 15.47 -3.80 -12.78
N ASP A 300 14.70 -4.78 -13.23
CA ASP A 300 15.01 -5.63 -14.39
C ASP A 300 16.44 -6.23 -14.33
N GLY A 301 16.84 -6.68 -13.12
CA GLY A 301 18.14 -7.28 -12.85
C GLY A 301 19.32 -6.28 -12.75
N GLN A 302 19.08 -4.99 -12.90
CA GLN A 302 20.09 -3.95 -12.81
C GLN A 302 19.91 -3.08 -11.57
N ILE A 303 21.01 -2.55 -11.03
CA ILE A 303 20.95 -1.58 -9.93
C ILE A 303 20.17 -0.33 -10.41
N ALA A 304 19.13 0.05 -9.67
CA ALA A 304 18.25 1.17 -9.96
C ALA A 304 18.11 2.10 -8.75
N LEU A 305 19.16 2.24 -7.97
CA LEU A 305 19.17 3.01 -6.74
C LEU A 305 19.23 4.51 -7.01
N ASN A 306 18.14 5.22 -6.69
CA ASN A 306 18.10 6.69 -6.71
C ASN A 306 17.23 7.21 -5.55
N PRO A 307 17.74 7.21 -4.30
CA PRO A 307 16.95 7.58 -3.11
C PRO A 307 16.42 9.01 -3.17
N ALA A 308 17.21 9.95 -3.70
CA ALA A 308 16.81 11.36 -3.78
C ALA A 308 15.59 11.57 -4.67
N GLN A 309 15.54 10.89 -5.83
CA GLN A 309 14.38 10.93 -6.74
C GLN A 309 13.12 10.31 -6.11
N GLU A 310 13.30 9.35 -5.20
CA GLU A 310 12.20 8.75 -4.44
C GLU A 310 11.76 9.57 -3.22
N GLY A 311 12.43 10.71 -2.93
CA GLY A 311 12.07 11.63 -1.87
C GLY A 311 12.81 11.43 -0.55
N PHE A 312 13.87 10.59 -0.50
CA PHE A 312 14.67 10.37 0.70
C PHE A 312 15.74 11.47 0.84
N LYS A 313 15.85 12.00 2.07
CA LYS A 313 16.82 13.06 2.41
C LYS A 313 17.69 12.71 3.61
N GLN A 314 17.39 11.61 4.32
CA GLN A 314 18.06 11.21 5.54
C GLN A 314 19.38 10.46 5.24
N ASP A 315 20.46 10.81 5.91
CA ASP A 315 21.77 10.16 5.77
C ASP A 315 21.73 8.66 6.03
N LYS A 316 20.84 8.21 6.93
CA LYS A 316 20.60 6.78 7.18
C LYS A 316 20.22 6.01 5.92
N ILE A 317 19.57 6.67 4.96
CA ILE A 317 19.19 6.09 3.67
C ILE A 317 20.19 6.42 2.59
N LEU A 318 20.78 7.62 2.62
CA LEU A 318 21.65 8.09 1.53
C LEU A 318 23.06 7.49 1.60
N SER A 319 23.68 7.45 2.79
CA SER A 319 25.12 7.19 2.93
C SER A 319 25.53 6.25 4.05
N LEU A 320 24.82 6.24 5.18
CA LEU A 320 25.24 5.50 6.38
C LEU A 320 25.05 3.99 6.23
N SER A 321 25.97 3.23 6.81
CA SER A 321 25.84 1.78 6.99
C SER A 321 24.89 1.46 8.16
N ALA A 322 24.05 0.48 7.97
CA ALA A 322 23.10 0.00 8.99
C ALA A 322 22.66 -1.44 8.68
N THR A 323 22.02 -2.10 9.64
CA THR A 323 21.26 -3.32 9.36
C THR A 323 20.18 -2.99 8.33
N ARG A 324 20.09 -3.81 7.26
CA ARG A 324 19.12 -3.61 6.19
C ARG A 324 18.16 -4.79 6.11
N SER A 325 16.92 -4.47 5.76
CA SER A 325 15.90 -5.43 5.35
C SER A 325 15.46 -5.10 3.93
N GLY A 326 15.03 -6.10 3.19
CA GLY A 326 14.54 -5.88 1.84
C GLY A 326 13.74 -7.06 1.32
N ILE A 327 13.05 -6.79 0.23
CA ILE A 327 12.22 -7.74 -0.50
C ILE A 327 12.54 -7.65 -1.98
N GLY A 328 12.59 -8.80 -2.64
CA GLY A 328 12.81 -8.87 -4.08
C GLY A 328 11.96 -9.94 -4.75
N VAL A 329 11.83 -9.81 -6.07
CA VAL A 329 11.19 -10.79 -6.96
C VAL A 329 12.29 -11.43 -7.78
N MET A 330 12.35 -12.75 -7.76
CA MET A 330 13.32 -13.53 -8.50
C MET A 330 12.86 -13.77 -9.94
N PRO A 331 13.75 -14.16 -10.88
CA PRO A 331 13.37 -14.41 -12.29
C PRO A 331 12.26 -15.47 -12.46
N ASP A 332 12.21 -16.48 -11.58
CA ASP A 332 11.16 -17.52 -11.55
C ASP A 332 9.83 -17.03 -10.96
N GLY A 333 9.80 -15.77 -10.49
CA GLY A 333 8.66 -15.14 -9.83
C GLY A 333 8.47 -15.51 -8.37
N SER A 334 9.39 -16.25 -7.74
CA SER A 334 9.44 -16.40 -6.29
C SER A 334 9.79 -15.07 -5.61
N VAL A 335 9.37 -14.93 -4.36
CA VAL A 335 9.70 -13.75 -3.53
C VAL A 335 10.87 -14.10 -2.61
N MET A 336 11.87 -13.23 -2.57
CA MET A 336 12.96 -13.33 -1.61
C MET A 336 12.86 -12.23 -0.57
N LEU A 337 12.91 -12.60 0.70
CA LEU A 337 13.09 -11.70 1.83
C LEU A 337 14.55 -11.79 2.27
N ALA A 338 15.17 -10.68 2.61
CA ALA A 338 16.56 -10.72 3.08
C ALA A 338 16.86 -9.64 4.12
N THR A 339 17.85 -9.95 4.98
CA THR A 339 18.44 -9.01 5.92
C THR A 339 19.96 -9.12 5.90
N VAL A 340 20.65 -8.02 6.16
CA VAL A 340 22.11 -7.96 6.30
C VAL A 340 22.46 -7.12 7.53
N PRO A 341 23.43 -7.54 8.39
CA PRO A 341 23.75 -6.83 9.63
C PRO A 341 24.24 -5.41 9.45
N SER A 342 24.98 -5.14 8.38
CA SER A 342 25.56 -3.82 8.11
C SER A 342 25.86 -3.65 6.62
N ALA A 343 25.21 -2.67 5.99
CA ALA A 343 25.48 -2.27 4.62
C ALA A 343 25.03 -0.83 4.38
N THR A 344 25.76 -0.10 3.54
CA THR A 344 25.24 1.13 2.92
C THR A 344 24.15 0.77 1.91
N MET A 345 23.34 1.74 1.49
CA MET A 345 22.28 1.47 0.51
C MET A 345 22.84 1.02 -0.85
N SER A 346 24.00 1.55 -1.26
CA SER A 346 24.68 1.13 -2.49
C SER A 346 25.18 -0.31 -2.40
N GLN A 347 25.76 -0.71 -1.26
CA GLN A 347 26.16 -2.10 -1.01
C GLN A 347 24.94 -3.02 -0.99
N TRP A 348 23.81 -2.57 -0.39
CA TRP A 348 22.57 -3.34 -0.34
C TRP A 348 22.00 -3.58 -1.74
N ALA A 349 22.03 -2.57 -2.62
CA ALA A 349 21.64 -2.73 -4.03
C ALA A 349 22.55 -3.71 -4.78
N ALA A 350 23.87 -3.63 -4.57
CA ALA A 350 24.83 -4.57 -5.14
C ALA A 350 24.59 -6.01 -4.65
N ILE A 351 24.33 -6.20 -3.36
CA ILE A 351 23.99 -7.51 -2.78
C ILE A 351 22.74 -8.09 -3.47
N TRP A 352 21.65 -7.31 -3.63
CA TRP A 352 20.44 -7.78 -4.30
C TRP A 352 20.67 -8.14 -5.78
N LYS A 353 21.52 -7.40 -6.48
CA LYS A 353 21.94 -7.77 -7.85
C LYS A 353 22.68 -9.11 -7.85
N GLN A 354 23.63 -9.32 -6.92
CA GLN A 354 24.38 -10.60 -6.80
C GLN A 354 23.49 -11.76 -6.35
N LEU A 355 22.43 -11.51 -5.59
CA LEU A 355 21.42 -12.51 -5.26
C LEU A 355 20.56 -12.91 -6.47
N GLY A 356 20.67 -12.21 -7.61
CA GLY A 356 19.97 -12.48 -8.85
C GLY A 356 18.54 -11.95 -8.87
N ALA A 357 18.20 -10.95 -8.06
CA ALA A 357 16.85 -10.39 -8.06
C ALA A 357 16.53 -9.69 -9.39
N LYS A 358 15.33 -9.96 -9.95
CA LYS A 358 14.76 -9.22 -11.08
C LYS A 358 14.29 -7.83 -10.63
N GLN A 359 13.65 -7.77 -9.46
CA GLN A 359 13.19 -6.54 -8.81
C GLN A 359 13.55 -6.59 -7.33
N ALA A 360 14.00 -5.50 -6.73
CA ALA A 360 14.20 -5.42 -5.28
C ALA A 360 14.02 -4.01 -4.74
N MET A 361 13.56 -3.92 -3.49
CA MET A 361 13.46 -2.67 -2.74
C MET A 361 13.88 -2.87 -1.28
N ASN A 362 14.34 -1.77 -0.68
CA ASN A 362 14.62 -1.71 0.74
C ASN A 362 13.32 -1.62 1.56
N LEU A 363 13.34 -2.17 2.76
CA LEU A 363 12.32 -2.01 3.80
C LEU A 363 12.90 -1.21 4.98
N ASP A 364 12.14 -1.04 6.06
CA ASP A 364 12.70 -0.42 7.27
C ASP A 364 13.90 -1.21 7.77
N GLY A 365 14.89 -0.50 8.29
CA GLY A 365 16.18 -1.06 8.68
C GLY A 365 16.55 -0.78 10.13
N GLY A 366 17.84 -0.97 10.44
CA GLY A 366 18.35 -0.77 11.78
C GLY A 366 17.70 -1.69 12.81
N ALA A 367 17.29 -1.15 13.95
CA ALA A 367 16.65 -1.92 15.03
C ALA A 367 15.28 -2.53 14.63
N SER A 368 14.69 -2.10 13.53
CA SER A 368 13.44 -2.69 13.03
C SER A 368 13.66 -3.94 12.19
N SER A 369 14.90 -4.23 11.77
CA SER A 369 15.18 -5.38 10.89
C SER A 369 14.84 -6.69 11.57
N GLY A 370 13.92 -7.43 10.97
CA GLY A 370 13.46 -8.73 11.46
C GLY A 370 13.09 -9.66 10.32
N LEU A 371 13.50 -10.93 10.41
CA LEU A 371 13.23 -11.95 9.40
C LEU A 371 12.91 -13.27 10.09
N TYR A 372 11.78 -13.88 9.71
CA TYR A 372 11.28 -15.13 10.26
C TYR A 372 10.96 -16.13 9.16
N ALA A 373 11.27 -17.40 9.37
CA ALA A 373 10.85 -18.49 8.50
C ALA A 373 10.73 -19.83 9.26
N ASN A 374 9.67 -20.58 8.96
CA ASN A 374 9.49 -21.98 9.36
C ASN A 374 9.76 -22.24 10.86
N GLY A 375 9.20 -21.43 11.77
CA GLY A 375 9.35 -21.59 13.19
C GLY A 375 10.60 -20.94 13.80
N LYS A 376 11.48 -20.31 12.97
CA LYS A 376 12.76 -19.77 13.44
C LYS A 376 12.91 -18.29 13.07
N MET A 377 13.38 -17.50 14.05
CA MET A 377 13.84 -16.15 13.80
C MET A 377 15.22 -16.19 13.13
N MET A 378 15.32 -15.66 11.91
CA MET A 378 16.59 -15.53 11.15
C MET A 378 17.32 -14.24 11.50
N THR A 379 16.56 -13.19 11.81
CA THR A 379 17.04 -11.90 12.31
C THR A 379 16.05 -11.41 13.33
N GLU A 380 16.51 -11.17 14.56
CA GLU A 380 15.68 -10.67 15.66
C GLU A 380 15.60 -9.14 15.61
N PRO A 381 14.39 -8.52 15.56
CA PRO A 381 14.27 -7.08 15.69
C PRO A 381 14.69 -6.59 17.06
N GLY A 382 15.42 -5.49 17.12
CA GLY A 382 15.79 -4.82 18.38
C GLY A 382 14.66 -3.96 18.99
N ARG A 383 13.46 -3.99 18.41
CA ARG A 383 12.27 -3.25 18.88
C ARG A 383 10.97 -3.91 18.44
N ALA A 384 9.85 -3.52 19.06
CA ALA A 384 8.52 -3.84 18.56
C ALA A 384 8.27 -3.14 17.21
N LEU A 385 7.56 -3.81 16.30
CA LEU A 385 7.29 -3.37 14.93
C LEU A 385 5.86 -2.85 14.80
N SER A 386 5.71 -1.71 14.14
CA SER A 386 4.40 -1.14 13.82
C SER A 386 3.66 -1.97 12.76
N ASN A 387 4.40 -2.59 11.84
CA ASN A 387 3.82 -3.35 10.74
C ASN A 387 4.81 -4.40 10.20
N ALA A 388 4.29 -5.43 9.54
CA ALA A 388 5.06 -6.50 8.94
C ALA A 388 4.39 -7.03 7.67
N LEU A 389 5.18 -7.64 6.77
CA LEU A 389 4.72 -8.41 5.62
C LEU A 389 4.83 -9.90 5.95
N LEU A 390 3.75 -10.63 5.69
CA LEU A 390 3.55 -12.01 6.11
C LEU A 390 3.22 -12.91 4.93
N PHE A 391 3.71 -14.14 4.98
CA PHE A 391 3.42 -15.19 4.02
C PHE A 391 2.81 -16.39 4.73
N ARG A 392 1.65 -16.84 4.26
CA ARG A 392 0.86 -17.94 4.82
C ARG A 392 0.62 -18.99 3.76
N LYS A 393 0.44 -20.25 4.17
CA LYS A 393 -0.07 -21.29 3.27
C LYS A 393 -1.46 -20.88 2.75
N PRO A 394 -1.86 -21.32 1.57
CA PRO A 394 -3.17 -21.09 0.98
C PRO A 394 -4.32 -21.47 1.88
#